data_d773fef6c839bfafedff9a218fee62a2
#
_entry.id   d773fef6c839bfafedff9a218fee62a2
#
_cell.length_a   1.000
_cell.length_b   1.000
_cell.length_c   1.000
_cell.angle_alpha   90.00
_cell.angle_beta   90.00
_cell.angle_gamma   90.00
#
_symmetry.space_group_name_H-M   'P 1'
#
loop_
_entity.id
_entity.type
_entity.pdbx_description
1 polymer ?
#
loop_
_entity_poly.entity_id
_entity_poly.type
_entity_poly.pdbx_seq_one_letter_code
_entity_poly.pdbx_strand_id
1 'polypeptide(L)'
;MLGVIPNFGTTSRHNAPPLSPGGKFHLFLKYSFDPVEIAVVGLQAGFSQMEDEFPEYGQGAAGYGKRYGATLADEVSSGFFTGFFYSTLLKEDPRYFRLGEGSITHRLLYSLVQEVDCRRDNGTRGVAWQNIFGVLTAGGLSNAYYPPAERGF
;
A
#
# COMPACT_ATOMS: atom_id res chain seq x y z
N MET A 1 20.28 8.74 -6.51
CA MET A 1 18.88 8.35 -6.65
C MET A 1 18.11 9.56 -7.13
N LEU A 2 17.35 9.41 -8.18
CA LEU A 2 16.51 10.47 -8.72
C LEU A 2 15.49 10.84 -7.63
N GLY A 3 15.53 12.06 -7.11
CA GLY A 3 14.71 12.56 -5.99
C GLY A 3 13.22 12.73 -6.32
N VAL A 4 12.72 11.99 -7.28
CA VAL A 4 11.33 12.02 -7.77
C VAL A 4 10.50 10.88 -7.16
N ILE A 5 11.13 9.80 -6.68
CA ILE A 5 10.40 8.66 -6.09
C ILE A 5 10.23 8.93 -4.59
N PRO A 6 8.99 8.91 -4.09
CA PRO A 6 8.72 9.11 -2.67
C PRO A 6 9.43 8.07 -1.81
N ASN A 7 10.03 8.53 -0.73
CA ASN A 7 10.87 7.71 0.16
C ASN A 7 10.44 7.83 1.63
N PHE A 8 9.17 8.16 1.88
CA PHE A 8 8.69 8.51 3.20
C PHE A 8 8.65 7.32 4.17
N GLY A 9 8.31 6.14 3.67
CA GLY A 9 8.23 4.91 4.46
C GLY A 9 9.48 4.05 4.45
N THR A 10 10.56 4.53 3.83
CA THR A 10 11.82 3.77 3.79
C THR A 10 12.82 4.36 4.78
N THR A 11 13.44 3.50 5.58
CA THR A 11 14.53 3.89 6.47
C THR A 11 15.75 3.00 6.28
N SER A 12 16.94 3.62 6.27
CA SER A 12 18.20 2.89 6.32
C SER A 12 18.72 2.69 7.75
N ARG A 13 18.00 3.25 8.74
CA ARG A 13 18.36 3.13 10.15
C ARG A 13 17.68 1.92 10.77
N HIS A 14 18.41 0.82 10.90
CA HIS A 14 17.90 -0.41 11.53
C HIS A 14 17.51 -0.26 13.00
N ASN A 15 18.01 0.81 13.67
CA ASN A 15 17.68 1.16 15.04
C ASN A 15 16.80 2.41 15.15
N ALA A 16 16.04 2.75 14.08
CA ALA A 16 15.12 3.88 14.13
C ALA A 16 14.09 3.68 15.25
N PRO A 17 13.76 4.74 16.03
CA PRO A 17 12.73 4.63 17.06
C PRO A 17 11.37 4.30 16.42
N PRO A 18 10.48 3.59 17.15
CA PRO A 18 9.14 3.29 16.65
C PRO A 18 8.36 4.57 16.37
N LEU A 19 7.47 4.51 15.40
CA LEU A 19 6.56 5.62 15.12
C LEU A 19 5.44 5.67 16.15
N SER A 20 5.12 6.87 16.61
CA SER A 20 3.87 7.10 17.36
C SER A 20 2.65 6.84 16.46
N PRO A 21 1.46 6.60 17.02
CA PRO A 21 0.23 6.50 16.23
C PRO A 21 0.00 7.69 15.30
N GLY A 22 0.26 8.92 15.80
CA GLY A 22 0.21 10.12 14.96
C GLY A 22 1.24 10.13 13.84
N GLY A 23 2.44 9.59 14.09
CA GLY A 23 3.48 9.41 13.08
C GLY A 23 3.08 8.40 11.98
N LYS A 24 2.46 7.29 12.36
CA LYS A 24 1.91 6.28 11.43
C LYS A 24 0.78 6.88 10.58
N PHE A 25 -0.12 7.63 11.19
CA PHE A 25 -1.20 8.33 10.48
C PHE A 25 -0.66 9.37 9.49
N HIS A 26 0.32 10.17 9.91
CA HIS A 26 0.96 11.15 9.02
C HIS A 26 1.70 10.47 7.85
N LEU A 27 2.33 9.34 8.10
CA LEU A 27 2.97 8.55 7.06
C LEU A 27 1.94 8.02 6.05
N PHE A 28 0.82 7.47 6.51
CA PHE A 28 -0.31 7.06 5.68
C PHE A 28 -0.79 8.21 4.78
N LEU A 29 -1.06 9.40 5.36
CA LEU A 29 -1.49 10.55 4.56
C LEU A 29 -0.49 10.96 3.49
N LYS A 30 0.80 10.93 3.81
CA LYS A 30 1.85 11.25 2.84
C LYS A 30 1.89 10.27 1.67
N TYR A 31 1.66 8.99 1.94
CA TYR A 31 1.60 7.97 0.88
C TYR A 31 0.35 8.14 0.02
N SER A 32 -0.81 8.17 0.63
CA SER A 32 -2.10 8.20 -0.07
C SER A 32 -2.29 9.45 -0.95
N PHE A 33 -1.65 10.56 -0.57
CA PHE A 33 -1.77 11.84 -1.29
C PHE A 33 -0.45 12.30 -1.93
N ASP A 34 0.47 11.37 -2.18
CA ASP A 34 1.67 11.66 -2.93
C ASP A 34 1.34 11.87 -4.42
N PRO A 35 1.85 12.94 -5.07
CA PRO A 35 1.59 13.18 -6.48
C PRO A 35 2.02 12.05 -7.41
N VAL A 36 3.07 11.32 -7.06
CA VAL A 36 3.54 10.16 -7.84
C VAL A 36 2.54 9.01 -7.71
N GLU A 37 2.04 8.75 -6.50
CA GLU A 37 1.01 7.74 -6.25
C GLU A 37 -0.28 8.05 -7.02
N ILE A 38 -0.75 9.28 -6.95
CA ILE A 38 -1.91 9.75 -7.71
C ILE A 38 -1.71 9.54 -9.23
N ALA A 39 -0.50 9.77 -9.74
CA ALA A 39 -0.19 9.53 -11.15
C ALA A 39 -0.15 8.03 -11.48
N VAL A 40 0.38 7.19 -10.59
CA VAL A 40 0.38 5.71 -10.74
C VAL A 40 -1.04 5.16 -10.78
N VAL A 41 -1.91 5.60 -9.87
CA VAL A 41 -3.36 5.26 -9.88
C VAL A 41 -4.00 5.65 -11.22
N GLY A 42 -3.65 6.82 -11.76
CA GLY A 42 -4.12 7.25 -13.09
C GLY A 42 -3.67 6.33 -14.22
N LEU A 43 -2.42 5.87 -14.18
CA LEU A 43 -1.90 4.91 -15.16
C LEU A 43 -2.57 3.55 -15.03
N GLN A 44 -2.75 3.03 -13.82
CA GLN A 44 -3.45 1.77 -13.56
C GLN A 44 -4.89 1.81 -14.09
N ALA A 45 -5.64 2.88 -13.79
CA ALA A 45 -6.98 3.09 -14.33
C ALA A 45 -6.99 3.14 -15.87
N GLY A 46 -5.96 3.73 -16.48
CA GLY A 46 -5.78 3.76 -17.93
C GLY A 46 -5.57 2.37 -18.53
N PHE A 47 -4.71 1.56 -17.93
CA PHE A 47 -4.48 0.17 -18.35
C PHE A 47 -5.74 -0.68 -18.16
N SER A 48 -6.40 -0.59 -17.01
CA SER A 48 -7.67 -1.28 -16.74
C SER A 48 -8.74 -0.92 -17.79
N GLN A 49 -8.78 0.33 -18.26
CA GLN A 49 -9.69 0.73 -19.33
C GLN A 49 -9.27 0.18 -20.69
N MET A 50 -7.99 0.12 -21.00
CA MET A 50 -7.49 -0.42 -22.27
C MET A 50 -7.78 -1.92 -22.40
N GLU A 51 -7.70 -2.66 -21.30
CA GLU A 51 -7.96 -4.10 -21.24
C GLU A 51 -9.45 -4.42 -21.08
N ASP A 52 -10.30 -3.39 -20.96
CA ASP A 52 -11.74 -3.51 -20.63
C ASP A 52 -11.99 -4.35 -19.36
N GLU A 53 -11.07 -4.30 -18.44
CA GLU A 53 -11.28 -4.82 -17.10
C GLU A 53 -12.49 -4.09 -16.49
N PHE A 54 -13.39 -4.77 -15.85
CA PHE A 54 -14.65 -4.19 -15.35
C PHE A 54 -15.53 -3.57 -16.47
N PRO A 55 -16.09 -4.38 -17.41
CA PRO A 55 -16.90 -3.88 -18.53
C PRO A 55 -18.12 -3.05 -18.08
N GLU A 56 -18.65 -3.32 -16.88
CA GLU A 56 -19.80 -2.60 -16.30
C GLU A 56 -19.49 -1.12 -16.00
N TYR A 57 -18.23 -0.74 -15.88
CA TYR A 57 -17.85 0.68 -15.75
C TYR A 57 -18.01 1.44 -17.06
N GLY A 58 -18.03 0.72 -18.21
CA GLY A 58 -18.09 1.29 -19.54
C GLY A 58 -16.77 1.90 -19.99
N GLN A 59 -16.80 2.55 -21.13
CA GLN A 59 -15.64 3.16 -21.78
C GLN A 59 -15.73 4.70 -21.75
N GLY A 60 -14.68 5.38 -22.27
CA GLY A 60 -14.59 6.83 -22.33
C GLY A 60 -14.30 7.49 -20.98
N ALA A 61 -14.49 8.80 -20.90
CA ALA A 61 -14.13 9.58 -19.70
C ALA A 61 -14.88 9.14 -18.43
N ALA A 62 -16.14 8.74 -18.57
CA ALA A 62 -16.94 8.26 -17.42
C ALA A 62 -16.44 6.91 -16.91
N GLY A 63 -16.12 5.95 -17.82
CA GLY A 63 -15.56 4.66 -17.48
C GLY A 63 -14.19 4.79 -16.82
N TYR A 64 -13.33 5.65 -17.37
CA TYR A 64 -12.03 5.98 -16.78
C TYR A 64 -12.18 6.55 -15.35
N GLY A 65 -13.09 7.51 -15.17
CA GLY A 65 -13.31 8.12 -13.85
C GLY A 65 -13.76 7.13 -12.78
N LYS A 66 -14.59 6.15 -13.16
CA LYS A 66 -15.02 5.06 -12.25
C LYS A 66 -13.85 4.17 -11.86
N ARG A 67 -13.03 3.72 -12.82
CA ARG A 67 -11.83 2.92 -12.58
C ARG A 67 -10.83 3.67 -11.71
N TYR A 68 -10.57 4.93 -12.04
CA TYR A 68 -9.70 5.78 -11.25
C TYR A 68 -10.18 5.92 -9.79
N GLY A 69 -11.48 6.17 -9.60
CA GLY A 69 -12.06 6.29 -8.27
C GLY A 69 -11.99 4.97 -7.48
N ALA A 70 -12.23 3.83 -8.12
CA ALA A 70 -12.14 2.52 -7.49
C ALA A 70 -10.68 2.21 -7.09
N THR A 71 -9.74 2.35 -8.01
CA THR A 71 -8.31 2.13 -7.73
C THR A 71 -7.80 3.05 -6.62
N LEU A 72 -8.18 4.34 -6.64
CA LEU A 72 -7.82 5.27 -5.57
C LEU A 72 -8.41 4.85 -4.22
N ALA A 73 -9.65 4.37 -4.20
CA ALA A 73 -10.28 3.86 -2.99
C ALA A 73 -9.57 2.61 -2.46
N ASP A 74 -9.12 1.71 -3.33
CA ASP A 74 -8.32 0.53 -2.96
C ASP A 74 -6.98 0.95 -2.32
N GLU A 75 -6.24 1.85 -2.95
CA GLU A 75 -4.94 2.32 -2.44
C GLU A 75 -5.08 3.02 -1.09
N VAL A 76 -6.06 3.93 -0.97
CA VAL A 76 -6.31 4.66 0.28
C VAL A 76 -6.78 3.72 1.39
N SER A 77 -7.71 2.81 1.11
CA SER A 77 -8.23 1.88 2.13
C SER A 77 -7.16 0.87 2.54
N SER A 78 -6.42 0.31 1.60
CA SER A 78 -5.31 -0.60 1.89
C SER A 78 -4.23 0.09 2.72
N GLY A 79 -3.78 1.27 2.30
CA GLY A 79 -2.81 2.07 3.05
C GLY A 79 -3.29 2.46 4.45
N PHE A 80 -4.58 2.78 4.61
CA PHE A 80 -5.18 3.06 5.91
C PHE A 80 -5.13 1.84 6.83
N PHE A 81 -5.58 0.69 6.37
CA PHE A 81 -5.64 -0.51 7.20
C PHE A 81 -4.24 -1.09 7.47
N THR A 82 -3.37 -1.20 6.47
CA THR A 82 -2.01 -1.74 6.65
C THR A 82 -1.09 -0.74 7.34
N GLY A 83 -0.99 0.47 6.81
CA GLY A 83 -0.02 1.48 7.22
C GLY A 83 -0.36 2.20 8.52
N PHE A 84 -1.65 2.31 8.87
CA PHE A 84 -2.08 3.04 10.07
C PHE A 84 -2.86 2.18 11.05
N PHE A 85 -4.03 1.65 10.68
CA PHE A 85 -4.96 1.05 11.63
C PHE A 85 -4.36 -0.20 12.31
N TYR A 86 -4.07 -1.26 11.53
CA TYR A 86 -3.51 -2.49 12.08
C TYR A 86 -2.07 -2.31 12.55
N SER A 87 -1.27 -1.49 11.90
CA SER A 87 0.09 -1.20 12.37
C SER A 87 0.10 -0.55 13.76
N THR A 88 -0.91 0.28 14.05
CA THR A 88 -1.06 0.90 15.37
C THR A 88 -1.61 -0.09 16.40
N LEU A 89 -2.66 -0.83 16.03
CA LEU A 89 -3.32 -1.80 16.91
C LEU A 89 -2.37 -2.92 17.35
N LEU A 90 -1.60 -3.46 16.39
CA LEU A 90 -0.69 -4.60 16.62
C LEU A 90 0.71 -4.17 17.06
N LYS A 91 0.98 -2.83 17.12
CA LYS A 91 2.28 -2.26 17.45
C LYS A 91 3.38 -2.74 16.51
N GLU A 92 3.07 -2.76 15.21
CA GLU A 92 3.96 -3.13 14.13
C GLU A 92 4.40 -1.87 13.38
N ASP A 93 5.67 -1.83 12.91
CA ASP A 93 6.22 -0.67 12.21
C ASP A 93 5.93 -0.79 10.71
N PRO A 94 5.16 0.12 10.11
CA PRO A 94 4.80 0.06 8.70
C PRO A 94 5.93 0.47 7.75
N ARG A 95 7.09 0.88 8.28
CA ARG A 95 8.21 1.32 7.44
C ARG A 95 8.97 0.14 6.84
N TYR A 96 9.42 0.34 5.61
CA TYR A 96 10.37 -0.54 4.96
C TYR A 96 11.80 -0.27 5.46
N PHE A 97 12.44 -1.26 6.05
CA PHE A 97 13.82 -1.19 6.52
C PHE A 97 14.78 -1.65 5.42
N ARG A 98 15.38 -0.67 4.73
CA ARG A 98 16.23 -0.93 3.57
C ARG A 98 17.51 -1.67 3.96
N LEU A 99 17.81 -2.77 3.27
CA LEU A 99 19.05 -3.53 3.49
C LEU A 99 20.31 -2.73 3.09
N GLY A 100 20.22 -1.88 2.06
CA GLY A 100 21.34 -0.99 1.67
C GLY A 100 22.48 -1.67 0.94
N GLU A 101 22.89 -2.87 1.32
CA GLU A 101 24.04 -3.61 0.84
C GLU A 101 23.67 -5.01 0.35
N GLY A 102 24.56 -5.65 -0.43
CA GLY A 102 24.39 -6.99 -0.94
C GLY A 102 24.03 -7.07 -2.44
N SER A 103 24.02 -8.29 -2.99
CA SER A 103 23.68 -8.57 -4.38
C SER A 103 22.23 -8.18 -4.69
N ILE A 104 21.91 -7.95 -5.96
CA ILE A 104 20.57 -7.64 -6.43
C ILE A 104 19.58 -8.72 -5.99
N THR A 105 19.94 -10.00 -6.16
CA THR A 105 19.10 -11.14 -5.76
C THR A 105 18.82 -11.13 -4.26
N HIS A 106 19.84 -10.89 -3.43
CA HIS A 106 19.66 -10.81 -1.97
C HIS A 106 18.74 -9.67 -1.56
N ARG A 107 18.86 -8.52 -2.20
CA ARG A 107 18.00 -7.36 -1.94
C ARG A 107 16.56 -7.59 -2.39
N LEU A 108 16.34 -8.28 -3.51
CA LEU A 108 15.00 -8.67 -3.96
C LEU A 108 14.35 -9.67 -2.99
N LEU A 109 15.07 -10.74 -2.62
CA LEU A 109 14.56 -11.70 -1.64
C LEU A 109 14.25 -11.04 -0.30
N TYR A 110 15.12 -10.15 0.16
CA TYR A 110 14.87 -9.40 1.38
C TYR A 110 13.62 -8.52 1.31
N SER A 111 13.36 -7.87 0.15
CA SER A 111 12.13 -7.09 -0.05
C SER A 111 10.89 -7.97 0.06
N LEU A 112 10.90 -9.14 -0.61
CA LEU A 112 9.77 -10.07 -0.56
C LEU A 112 9.52 -10.61 0.85
N VAL A 113 10.58 -10.90 1.60
CA VAL A 113 10.45 -11.34 3.00
C VAL A 113 9.82 -10.25 3.88
N GLN A 114 10.09 -8.98 3.64
CA GLN A 114 9.51 -7.88 4.42
C GLN A 114 8.00 -7.67 4.19
N GLU A 115 7.42 -8.26 3.15
CA GLU A 115 5.95 -8.26 3.00
C GLU A 115 5.26 -9.13 4.06
N VAL A 116 5.96 -10.17 4.53
CA VAL A 116 5.44 -11.13 5.51
C VAL A 116 6.12 -11.05 6.87
N ASP A 117 7.25 -10.36 6.97
CA ASP A 117 8.02 -10.18 8.22
C ASP A 117 8.27 -8.69 8.47
N CYS A 118 7.78 -8.18 9.58
CA CYS A 118 7.93 -6.79 9.97
C CYS A 118 8.69 -6.62 11.28
N ARG A 119 9.11 -5.39 11.52
CA ARG A 119 9.62 -4.96 12.83
C ARG A 119 8.46 -4.47 13.69
N ARG A 120 8.43 -4.91 14.94
CA ARG A 120 7.50 -4.41 15.94
C ARG A 120 8.03 -3.15 16.64
N ASP A 121 7.15 -2.39 17.25
CA ASP A 121 7.51 -1.16 18.00
C ASP A 121 8.45 -1.43 19.19
N ASN A 122 8.50 -2.66 19.70
CA ASN A 122 9.46 -3.09 20.73
C ASN A 122 10.84 -3.50 20.17
N GLY A 123 11.04 -3.40 18.86
CA GLY A 123 12.28 -3.75 18.17
C GLY A 123 12.44 -5.21 17.77
N THR A 124 11.54 -6.10 18.19
CA THR A 124 11.55 -7.51 17.75
C THR A 124 11.04 -7.64 16.32
N ARG A 125 11.29 -8.78 15.68
CA ARG A 125 10.73 -9.12 14.36
C ARG A 125 9.65 -10.19 14.51
N GLY A 126 8.74 -10.23 13.56
CA GLY A 126 7.68 -11.22 13.52
C GLY A 126 6.81 -11.06 12.29
N VAL A 127 5.81 -11.93 12.17
CA VAL A 127 4.88 -11.89 11.04
C VAL A 127 4.20 -10.52 10.96
N ALA A 128 4.13 -9.99 9.76
CA ALA A 128 3.49 -8.71 9.43
C ALA A 128 1.96 -8.86 9.39
N TRP A 129 1.34 -9.05 10.54
CA TRP A 129 -0.10 -9.23 10.65
C TRP A 129 -0.89 -8.02 10.15
N GLN A 130 -0.31 -6.81 10.27
CA GLN A 130 -0.86 -5.59 9.71
C GLN A 130 -1.14 -5.70 8.20
N ASN A 131 -0.21 -6.31 7.44
CA ASN A 131 -0.37 -6.50 6.00
C ASN A 131 -1.48 -7.50 5.71
N ILE A 132 -1.48 -8.65 6.40
CA ILE A 132 -2.47 -9.71 6.20
C ILE A 132 -3.88 -9.21 6.49
N PHE A 133 -4.11 -8.69 7.69
CA PHE A 133 -5.43 -8.19 8.09
C PHE A 133 -5.83 -6.94 7.31
N GLY A 134 -4.86 -6.07 6.99
CA GLY A 134 -5.09 -4.85 6.25
C GLY A 134 -5.60 -5.13 4.84
N VAL A 135 -4.90 -6.01 4.10
CA VAL A 135 -5.30 -6.39 2.74
C VAL A 135 -6.64 -7.13 2.72
N LEU A 136 -6.88 -8.07 3.65
CA LEU A 136 -8.16 -8.76 3.75
C LEU A 136 -9.32 -7.80 4.04
N THR A 137 -9.10 -6.82 4.94
CA THR A 137 -10.13 -5.85 5.28
C THR A 137 -10.39 -4.89 4.11
N ALA A 138 -9.35 -4.39 3.46
CA ALA A 138 -9.48 -3.53 2.29
C ALA A 138 -10.16 -4.25 1.12
N GLY A 139 -9.76 -5.50 0.84
CA GLY A 139 -10.40 -6.34 -0.18
C GLY A 139 -11.87 -6.64 0.13
N GLY A 140 -12.22 -6.88 1.40
CA GLY A 140 -13.63 -6.97 1.80
C GLY A 140 -14.40 -5.67 1.58
N LEU A 141 -13.77 -4.53 1.85
CA LEU A 141 -14.38 -3.21 1.62
C LEU A 141 -14.56 -2.91 0.13
N SER A 142 -13.65 -3.35 -0.73
CA SER A 142 -13.72 -3.12 -2.19
C SER A 142 -15.00 -3.66 -2.80
N ASN A 143 -15.56 -4.76 -2.25
CA ASN A 143 -16.85 -5.29 -2.67
C ASN A 143 -18.02 -4.27 -2.57
N ALA A 144 -17.86 -3.19 -1.81
CA ALA A 144 -18.89 -2.17 -1.70
C ALA A 144 -19.00 -1.26 -2.93
N TYR A 145 -17.91 -1.09 -3.68
CA TYR A 145 -17.84 -0.16 -4.81
C TYR A 145 -17.46 -0.79 -6.16
N TYR A 146 -16.98 -2.02 -6.17
CA TYR A 146 -16.79 -2.75 -7.44
C TYR A 146 -18.11 -3.27 -8.01
N PRO A 147 -18.19 -3.48 -9.35
CA PRO A 147 -19.37 -4.03 -10.00
C PRO A 147 -19.78 -5.38 -9.40
N PRO A 148 -21.10 -5.72 -9.39
CA PRO A 148 -21.57 -6.97 -8.81
C PRO A 148 -20.94 -8.24 -9.38
N ALA A 149 -20.57 -8.23 -10.68
CA ALA A 149 -19.93 -9.38 -11.33
C ALA A 149 -18.52 -9.66 -10.79
N GLU A 150 -17.86 -8.64 -10.23
CA GLU A 150 -16.47 -8.70 -9.75
C GLU A 150 -16.38 -8.81 -8.21
N ARG A 151 -17.53 -8.94 -7.54
CA ARG A 151 -17.56 -9.13 -6.08
C ARG A 151 -17.31 -10.58 -5.74
N GLY A 152 -16.22 -10.85 -5.06
CA GLY A 152 -15.86 -12.18 -4.60
C GLY A 152 -14.65 -12.14 -3.66
N PHE A 153 -14.48 -13.22 -2.92
CA PHE A 153 -13.25 -13.51 -2.22
C PHE A 153 -12.52 -14.61 -2.97
#